data_13dcccb3393147cc68bc7c88157e08b2
#
_entry.id   13dcccb3393147cc68bc7c88157e08b2
#
_cell.length_a   1.000
_cell.length_b   1.000
_cell.length_c   1.000
_cell.angle_alpha   90.00
_cell.angle_beta   90.00
_cell.angle_gamma   90.00
#
_symmetry.space_group_name_H-M   'P 1'
#
loop_
_entity.id
_entity.type
_entity.pdbx_description
1 polymer ?
#
loop_
_entity_poly.entity_id
_entity_poly.type
_entity_poly.pdbx_seq_one_letter_code
_entity_poly.pdbx_strand_id
1 'polypeptide(L)'
;EQTPGDLNRIYFTTGGSTAVDSALRLCQLANNIKGARNKKQIITREKAYHGSTYLSASVTGKERDKTAMDIKREGIHFLKAPCHFYYPEFDNEDDFCDFLINELEEKIIEIGPENIMAFIAEPILASGGVIVPPKNYNYRCWEVVKRYNIIYIADEVVTAFCRLGYWFASEHVFGIIPDIIIFAKGITSGYCLLYTSPSPRDGDE
;
A
#
# COMPACT_ATOMS: atom_id res chain seq x y z
N GLU A 1 -6.69 -20.83 -3.68
CA GLU A 1 -8.17 -20.80 -3.86
C GLU A 1 -8.84 -19.67 -3.05
N GLN A 2 -8.11 -18.97 -2.16
CA GLN A 2 -8.65 -17.88 -1.35
C GLN A 2 -8.04 -16.52 -1.70
N THR A 3 -7.04 -16.51 -2.56
CA THR A 3 -6.38 -15.28 -3.01
C THR A 3 -7.13 -14.65 -4.19
N PRO A 4 -7.13 -13.32 -4.31
CA PRO A 4 -7.75 -12.62 -5.43
C PRO A 4 -7.23 -13.10 -6.79
N GLY A 5 -8.15 -13.27 -7.73
CA GLY A 5 -7.84 -13.70 -9.09
C GLY A 5 -7.04 -15.00 -9.13
N ASP A 6 -5.90 -14.97 -9.82
CA ASP A 6 -5.00 -16.11 -10.01
C ASP A 6 -3.68 -16.00 -9.24
N LEU A 7 -3.62 -15.17 -8.19
CA LEU A 7 -2.44 -15.04 -7.34
C LEU A 7 -2.12 -16.38 -6.66
N ASN A 8 -1.10 -17.08 -7.13
CA ASN A 8 -0.74 -18.44 -6.71
C ASN A 8 0.74 -18.61 -6.34
N ARG A 9 1.48 -17.51 -6.24
CA ARG A 9 2.90 -17.50 -5.83
C ARG A 9 3.03 -16.81 -4.49
N ILE A 10 3.67 -17.48 -3.53
CA ILE A 10 3.87 -16.96 -2.18
C ILE A 10 5.37 -16.80 -1.92
N TYR A 11 5.73 -15.64 -1.35
CA TYR A 11 7.06 -15.36 -0.86
C TYR A 11 7.00 -15.06 0.64
N PHE A 12 7.63 -15.91 1.46
CA PHE A 12 7.61 -15.77 2.91
C PHE A 12 8.68 -14.80 3.39
N THR A 13 8.31 -13.93 4.31
CA THR A 13 9.19 -12.96 4.96
C THR A 13 8.98 -13.00 6.47
N THR A 14 9.76 -12.21 7.19
CA THR A 14 9.72 -12.17 8.65
C THR A 14 8.67 -11.21 9.22
N GLY A 15 7.93 -10.47 8.40
CA GLY A 15 6.88 -9.55 8.86
C GLY A 15 6.41 -8.62 7.76
N GLY A 16 5.40 -7.77 8.07
CA GLY A 16 4.80 -6.85 7.11
C GLY A 16 5.80 -5.88 6.49
N SER A 17 6.69 -5.27 7.28
CA SER A 17 7.70 -4.33 6.77
C SER A 17 8.65 -4.99 5.77
N THR A 18 9.14 -6.20 6.09
CA THR A 18 10.03 -6.95 5.20
C THR A 18 9.29 -7.50 3.98
N ALA A 19 7.98 -7.76 4.09
CA ALA A 19 7.15 -8.12 2.94
C ALA A 19 7.00 -6.94 1.97
N VAL A 20 6.80 -5.71 2.47
CA VAL A 20 6.78 -4.49 1.65
C VAL A 20 8.14 -4.29 0.95
N ASP A 21 9.25 -4.36 1.68
CA ASP A 21 10.58 -4.24 1.10
C ASP A 21 10.80 -5.28 0.00
N SER A 22 10.42 -6.53 0.24
CA SER A 22 10.56 -7.63 -0.71
C SER A 22 9.71 -7.40 -1.97
N ALA A 23 8.45 -6.97 -1.82
CA ALA A 23 7.55 -6.67 -2.94
C ALA A 23 8.14 -5.57 -3.83
N LEU A 24 8.60 -4.46 -3.23
CA LEU A 24 9.23 -3.37 -3.98
C LEU A 24 10.52 -3.81 -4.68
N ARG A 25 11.34 -4.64 -4.02
CA ARG A 25 12.57 -5.19 -4.63
C ARG A 25 12.26 -6.16 -5.77
N LEU A 26 11.24 -6.99 -5.65
CA LEU A 26 10.79 -7.88 -6.72
C LEU A 26 10.30 -7.10 -7.95
N CYS A 27 9.54 -6.02 -7.74
CA CYS A 27 9.13 -5.12 -8.82
C CYS A 27 10.35 -4.50 -9.54
N GLN A 28 11.35 -4.03 -8.78
CA GLN A 28 12.60 -3.50 -9.37
C GLN A 28 13.32 -4.56 -10.19
N LEU A 29 13.47 -5.77 -9.65
CA LEU A 29 14.13 -6.89 -10.33
C LEU A 29 13.40 -7.25 -11.62
N ALA A 30 12.08 -7.40 -11.56
CA ALA A 30 11.25 -7.74 -12.72
C ALA A 30 11.37 -6.69 -13.83
N ASN A 31 11.35 -5.39 -13.48
CA ASN A 31 11.53 -4.32 -14.46
C ASN A 31 12.94 -4.32 -15.07
N ASN A 32 13.97 -4.59 -14.26
CA ASN A 32 15.34 -4.69 -14.76
C ASN A 32 15.52 -5.85 -15.77
N ILE A 33 14.94 -7.01 -15.45
CA ILE A 33 14.98 -8.19 -16.34
C ILE A 33 14.23 -7.90 -17.64
N LYS A 34 13.11 -7.19 -17.58
CA LYS A 34 12.33 -6.77 -18.76
C LYS A 34 12.98 -5.61 -19.55
N GLY A 35 14.12 -5.11 -19.14
CA GLY A 35 14.81 -3.97 -19.77
C GLY A 35 14.25 -2.59 -19.40
N ALA A 36 13.20 -2.50 -18.59
CA ALA A 36 12.58 -1.25 -18.15
C ALA A 36 13.32 -0.65 -16.94
N ARG A 37 14.61 -0.38 -17.08
CA ARG A 37 15.49 0.03 -15.98
C ARG A 37 15.14 1.39 -15.36
N ASN A 38 14.46 2.25 -16.10
CA ASN A 38 14.02 3.58 -15.64
C ASN A 38 12.76 3.50 -14.77
N LYS A 39 12.01 2.41 -14.82
CA LYS A 39 10.76 2.19 -14.10
C LYS A 39 11.02 1.90 -12.62
N LYS A 40 11.24 2.96 -11.82
CA LYS A 40 11.70 2.89 -10.41
C LYS A 40 10.85 3.69 -9.42
N GLN A 41 10.03 4.61 -9.93
CA GLN A 41 9.29 5.53 -9.08
C GLN A 41 8.07 4.85 -8.46
N ILE A 42 7.69 5.29 -7.28
CA ILE A 42 6.61 4.68 -6.49
C ILE A 42 5.63 5.78 -6.11
N ILE A 43 4.35 5.50 -6.28
CA ILE A 43 3.26 6.34 -5.77
C ILE A 43 2.66 5.67 -4.53
N THR A 44 2.42 6.43 -3.50
CA THR A 44 1.77 6.03 -2.24
C THR A 44 0.88 7.18 -1.74
N ARG A 45 0.39 7.11 -0.51
CA ARG A 45 -0.54 8.12 0.03
C ARG A 45 -0.04 8.69 1.35
N GLU A 46 -0.36 9.94 1.60
CA GLU A 46 -0.26 10.53 2.93
C GLU A 46 -1.05 9.69 3.96
N LYS A 47 -0.62 9.68 5.20
CA LYS A 47 -1.19 8.89 6.29
C LYS A 47 -1.08 7.36 6.13
N ALA A 48 -0.63 6.84 4.98
CA ALA A 48 -0.38 5.41 4.82
C ALA A 48 0.74 4.91 5.75
N TYR A 49 0.64 3.66 6.19
CA TYR A 49 1.69 3.00 6.96
C TYR A 49 2.05 1.64 6.35
N HIS A 50 3.25 1.54 5.84
CA HIS A 50 3.74 0.33 5.16
C HIS A 50 4.88 -0.38 5.89
N GLY A 51 5.30 0.13 7.05
CA GLY A 51 6.33 -0.50 7.86
C GLY A 51 7.46 0.44 8.27
N SER A 52 8.50 -0.14 8.88
CA SER A 52 9.62 0.59 9.48
C SER A 52 11.00 0.11 9.02
N THR A 53 11.10 -0.83 8.07
CA THR A 53 12.35 -1.14 7.38
C THR A 53 12.64 -0.06 6.33
N TYR A 54 13.83 -0.04 5.74
CA TYR A 54 14.31 1.11 4.97
C TYR A 54 13.38 1.53 3.82
N LEU A 55 12.93 0.60 2.97
CA LEU A 55 12.02 0.93 1.87
C LEU A 55 10.58 1.11 2.35
N SER A 56 10.12 0.27 3.28
CA SER A 56 8.75 0.38 3.79
C SER A 56 8.52 1.68 4.57
N ALA A 57 9.50 2.14 5.36
CA ALA A 57 9.46 3.45 5.99
C ALA A 57 9.48 4.58 4.96
N SER A 58 10.21 4.40 3.86
CA SER A 58 10.30 5.38 2.79
C SER A 58 8.94 5.60 2.11
N VAL A 59 8.15 4.55 1.88
CA VAL A 59 6.80 4.64 1.29
C VAL A 59 5.68 4.87 2.31
N THR A 60 5.98 4.88 3.60
CA THR A 60 5.05 5.25 4.67
C THR A 60 4.77 6.75 4.63
N GLY A 61 3.49 7.15 4.58
CA GLY A 61 3.05 8.55 4.49
C GLY A 61 2.80 9.23 5.86
N LYS A 62 3.16 8.59 6.96
CA LYS A 62 3.06 9.14 8.32
C LYS A 62 4.37 9.83 8.69
N GLU A 63 4.49 11.12 8.41
CA GLU A 63 5.72 11.88 8.64
C GLU A 63 6.22 11.78 10.09
N ARG A 64 5.30 11.79 11.06
CA ARG A 64 5.66 11.65 12.48
C ARG A 64 6.51 10.42 12.77
N ASP A 65 6.20 9.30 12.09
CA ASP A 65 6.84 8.01 12.34
C ASP A 65 8.23 7.91 11.66
N LYS A 66 8.59 8.90 10.84
CA LYS A 66 9.83 8.93 10.04
C LYS A 66 10.84 10.01 10.46
N THR A 67 10.46 10.89 11.39
CA THR A 67 11.22 12.11 11.70
C THR A 67 12.67 11.85 12.12
N ALA A 68 12.92 10.71 12.78
CA ALA A 68 14.25 10.31 13.25
C ALA A 68 14.88 9.17 12.43
N MET A 69 14.30 8.85 11.26
CA MET A 69 14.79 7.75 10.43
C MET A 69 15.50 8.26 9.17
N ASP A 70 16.57 7.58 8.82
CA ASP A 70 17.16 7.70 7.48
C ASP A 70 16.29 6.94 6.49
N ILE A 71 15.72 7.63 5.53
CA ILE A 71 14.80 7.08 4.53
C ILE A 71 15.19 7.53 3.12
N LYS A 72 14.81 6.73 2.13
CA LYS A 72 14.87 7.15 0.72
C LYS A 72 13.70 8.10 0.46
N ARG A 73 13.98 9.31 -0.03
CA ARG A 73 12.95 10.29 -0.43
C ARG A 73 12.78 10.38 -1.95
N GLU A 74 13.87 10.22 -2.68
CA GLU A 74 13.88 10.33 -4.14
C GLU A 74 13.07 9.21 -4.80
N GLY A 75 12.21 9.58 -5.76
CA GLY A 75 11.39 8.66 -6.54
C GLY A 75 10.21 8.08 -5.77
N ILE A 76 9.79 8.72 -4.67
CA ILE A 76 8.60 8.35 -3.91
C ILE A 76 7.65 9.55 -3.88
N HIS A 77 6.44 9.36 -4.33
CA HIS A 77 5.44 10.40 -4.49
C HIS A 77 4.23 10.10 -3.63
N PHE A 78 3.83 11.10 -2.83
CA PHE A 78 2.69 10.99 -1.93
C PHE A 78 1.49 11.73 -2.51
N LEU A 79 0.36 11.03 -2.63
CA LEU A 79 -0.94 11.60 -2.92
C LEU A 79 -1.65 11.95 -1.62
N LYS A 80 -2.66 12.80 -1.70
CA LYS A 80 -3.49 13.15 -0.55
C LYS A 80 -4.14 11.93 0.10
N ALA A 81 -4.32 12.00 1.41
CA ALA A 81 -5.04 10.98 2.14
C ALA A 81 -6.52 10.95 1.71
N PRO A 82 -7.11 9.77 1.45
CA PRO A 82 -8.50 9.67 1.00
C PRO A 82 -9.49 9.81 2.18
N CYS A 83 -9.38 10.91 2.92
CA CYS A 83 -10.18 11.23 4.08
C CYS A 83 -10.95 12.52 3.85
N HIS A 84 -12.21 12.42 3.49
CA HIS A 84 -13.07 13.58 3.19
C HIS A 84 -13.10 14.59 4.35
N PHE A 85 -13.00 14.12 5.59
CA PHE A 85 -12.97 14.98 6.76
C PHE A 85 -11.84 16.04 6.75
N TYR A 86 -10.74 15.77 6.06
CA TYR A 86 -9.62 16.72 5.96
C TYR A 86 -9.80 17.80 4.87
N TYR A 87 -10.85 17.67 4.06
CA TYR A 87 -11.10 18.51 2.88
C TYR A 87 -12.53 19.05 2.90
N PRO A 88 -12.85 19.95 3.84
CA PRO A 88 -14.20 20.48 4.04
C PRO A 88 -14.71 21.37 2.91
N GLU A 89 -13.84 21.67 1.94
CA GLU A 89 -14.20 22.38 0.70
C GLU A 89 -15.03 21.55 -0.28
N PHE A 90 -15.10 20.23 -0.11
CA PHE A 90 -15.94 19.34 -0.92
C PHE A 90 -17.26 19.09 -0.21
N ASP A 91 -18.37 19.42 -0.87
CA ASP A 91 -19.72 19.26 -0.30
C ASP A 91 -20.16 17.79 -0.22
N ASN A 92 -19.59 16.92 -1.07
CA ASN A 92 -19.94 15.51 -1.11
C ASN A 92 -18.73 14.62 -1.36
N GLU A 93 -18.89 13.34 -1.08
CA GLU A 93 -17.83 12.34 -1.17
C GLU A 93 -17.47 11.98 -2.63
N ASP A 94 -18.41 12.10 -3.56
CA ASP A 94 -18.17 11.76 -4.97
C ASP A 94 -17.25 12.81 -5.64
N ASP A 95 -17.48 14.10 -5.42
CA ASP A 95 -16.62 15.17 -5.93
C ASP A 95 -15.20 15.07 -5.32
N PHE A 96 -15.13 14.74 -4.04
CA PHE A 96 -13.85 14.48 -3.39
C PHE A 96 -13.14 13.25 -3.97
N CYS A 97 -13.87 12.18 -4.27
CA CYS A 97 -13.32 11.01 -4.94
C CYS A 97 -12.78 11.38 -6.33
N ASP A 98 -13.56 12.14 -7.11
CA ASP A 98 -13.13 12.60 -8.43
C ASP A 98 -11.84 13.43 -8.37
N PHE A 99 -11.75 14.33 -7.40
CA PHE A 99 -10.53 15.10 -7.15
C PHE A 99 -9.31 14.22 -6.87
N LEU A 100 -9.45 13.20 -6.02
CA LEU A 100 -8.34 12.27 -5.69
C LEU A 100 -7.92 11.42 -6.89
N ILE A 101 -8.87 10.99 -7.71
CA ILE A 101 -8.57 10.21 -8.92
C ILE A 101 -7.86 11.07 -9.96
N ASN A 102 -8.29 12.32 -10.12
CA ASN A 102 -7.62 13.27 -11.00
C ASN A 102 -6.19 13.56 -10.52
N GLU A 103 -5.98 13.76 -9.21
CA GLU A 103 -4.64 13.92 -8.63
C GLU A 103 -3.72 12.72 -8.95
N LEU A 104 -4.24 11.49 -8.84
CA LEU A 104 -3.47 10.30 -9.21
C LEU A 104 -3.08 10.31 -10.68
N GLU A 105 -4.03 10.58 -11.59
CA GLU A 105 -3.78 10.56 -13.02
C GLU A 105 -2.83 11.69 -13.45
N GLU A 106 -3.01 12.90 -12.94
CA GLU A 106 -2.10 14.04 -13.16
C GLU A 106 -0.68 13.71 -12.66
N LYS A 107 -0.55 13.09 -11.48
CA LYS A 107 0.75 12.69 -10.95
C LYS A 107 1.42 11.62 -11.82
N ILE A 108 0.67 10.65 -12.36
CA ILE A 108 1.19 9.65 -13.29
C ILE A 108 1.72 10.32 -14.56
N ILE A 109 0.97 11.30 -15.11
CA ILE A 109 1.38 12.03 -16.33
C ILE A 109 2.61 12.90 -16.05
N GLU A 110 2.66 13.59 -14.91
CA GLU A 110 3.79 14.44 -14.49
C GLU A 110 5.10 13.64 -14.40
N ILE A 111 5.05 12.45 -13.81
CA ILE A 111 6.23 11.58 -13.61
C ILE A 111 6.64 10.89 -14.91
N GLY A 112 5.70 10.61 -15.78
CA GLY A 112 5.79 9.72 -16.94
C GLY A 112 5.53 8.26 -16.54
N PRO A 113 4.51 7.61 -17.11
CA PRO A 113 4.10 6.25 -16.74
C PRO A 113 5.23 5.21 -16.86
N GLU A 114 6.13 5.42 -17.82
CA GLU A 114 7.30 4.57 -18.07
C GLU A 114 8.32 4.61 -16.93
N ASN A 115 8.26 5.58 -16.04
CA ASN A 115 9.15 5.74 -14.89
C ASN A 115 8.55 5.14 -13.61
N ILE A 116 7.22 4.89 -13.56
CA ILE A 116 6.51 4.47 -12.35
C ILE A 116 6.49 2.95 -12.27
N MET A 117 7.08 2.44 -11.21
CA MET A 117 7.15 1.00 -10.94
C MET A 117 5.86 0.47 -10.35
N ALA A 118 5.35 1.14 -9.32
CA ALA A 118 4.22 0.66 -8.55
C ALA A 118 3.43 1.79 -7.88
N PHE A 119 2.14 1.53 -7.68
CA PHE A 119 1.29 2.20 -6.72
C PHE A 119 1.04 1.24 -5.56
N ILE A 120 1.39 1.65 -4.32
CA ILE A 120 1.16 0.86 -3.11
C ILE A 120 0.08 1.49 -2.24
N ALA A 121 -0.90 0.69 -1.83
CA ALA A 121 -2.07 1.17 -1.12
C ALA A 121 -2.63 0.16 -0.11
N GLU A 122 -2.94 0.65 1.11
CA GLU A 122 -3.81 -0.05 2.04
C GLU A 122 -5.27 0.10 1.57
N PRO A 123 -6.11 -0.95 1.52
CA PRO A 123 -7.54 -0.77 1.19
C PRO A 123 -8.27 0.16 2.17
N ILE A 124 -7.91 0.11 3.45
CA ILE A 124 -8.28 1.05 4.51
C ILE A 124 -6.99 1.45 5.22
N LEU A 125 -6.74 2.75 5.38
CA LEU A 125 -5.52 3.23 6.04
C LEU A 125 -5.66 3.04 7.56
N ALA A 126 -5.34 1.85 8.03
CA ALA A 126 -5.61 1.48 9.42
C ALA A 126 -4.82 2.31 10.43
N SER A 127 -3.50 2.33 10.31
CA SER A 127 -2.60 3.08 11.19
C SER A 127 -2.69 4.61 10.99
N GLY A 128 -3.21 5.05 9.85
CA GLY A 128 -3.44 6.45 9.53
C GLY A 128 -4.61 7.09 10.27
N GLY A 129 -5.40 6.30 10.99
CA GLY A 129 -6.59 6.75 11.72
C GLY A 129 -7.86 6.01 11.32
N VAL A 130 -7.73 4.78 10.80
CA VAL A 130 -8.84 3.97 10.26
C VAL A 130 -9.60 4.75 9.17
N ILE A 131 -8.84 5.33 8.23
CA ILE A 131 -9.42 6.09 7.13
C ILE A 131 -10.03 5.11 6.14
N VAL A 132 -11.34 5.13 6.03
CA VAL A 132 -12.12 4.45 4.99
C VAL A 132 -12.20 5.40 3.80
N PRO A 133 -11.65 5.01 2.64
CA PRO A 133 -11.71 5.85 1.44
C PRO A 133 -13.14 6.04 0.94
N PRO A 134 -13.40 7.07 0.12
CA PRO A 134 -14.67 7.24 -0.58
C PRO A 134 -15.09 5.98 -1.33
N LYS A 135 -16.40 5.81 -1.50
CA LYS A 135 -16.93 4.69 -2.26
C LYS A 135 -16.28 4.62 -3.66
N ASN A 136 -15.92 3.42 -4.08
CA ASN A 136 -15.26 3.13 -5.36
C ASN A 136 -13.84 3.73 -5.55
N TYR A 137 -13.31 4.50 -4.60
CA TYR A 137 -11.98 5.11 -4.73
C TYR A 137 -10.89 4.07 -5.05
N ASN A 138 -10.80 2.99 -4.27
CA ASN A 138 -9.78 1.95 -4.47
C ASN A 138 -9.91 1.30 -5.85
N TYR A 139 -11.14 0.98 -6.29
CA TYR A 139 -11.39 0.41 -7.61
C TYR A 139 -10.96 1.36 -8.73
N ARG A 140 -11.33 2.62 -8.63
CA ARG A 140 -10.96 3.65 -9.62
C ARG A 140 -9.44 3.89 -9.67
N CYS A 141 -8.75 3.89 -8.52
CA CYS A 141 -7.28 3.93 -8.48
C CYS A 141 -6.68 2.74 -9.23
N TRP A 142 -7.22 1.52 -8.98
CA TRP A 142 -6.78 0.31 -9.67
C TRP A 142 -6.98 0.41 -11.18
N GLU A 143 -8.13 0.88 -11.66
CA GLU A 143 -8.40 1.09 -13.10
C GLU A 143 -7.38 2.05 -13.72
N VAL A 144 -7.12 3.19 -13.05
CA VAL A 144 -6.13 4.17 -13.53
C VAL A 144 -4.75 3.54 -13.64
N VAL A 145 -4.23 2.93 -12.59
CA VAL A 145 -2.86 2.39 -12.61
C VAL A 145 -2.72 1.22 -13.58
N LYS A 146 -3.76 0.41 -13.77
CA LYS A 146 -3.77 -0.67 -14.79
C LYS A 146 -3.73 -0.10 -16.21
N ARG A 147 -4.45 0.98 -16.50
CA ARG A 147 -4.44 1.68 -17.79
C ARG A 147 -3.04 2.12 -18.20
N TYR A 148 -2.23 2.54 -17.23
CA TYR A 148 -0.85 2.98 -17.43
C TYR A 148 0.19 1.86 -17.23
N ASN A 149 -0.23 0.60 -17.11
CA ASN A 149 0.65 -0.55 -16.89
C ASN A 149 1.58 -0.37 -15.68
N ILE A 150 1.03 0.15 -14.58
CA ILE A 150 1.69 0.32 -13.29
C ILE A 150 1.27 -0.84 -12.39
N ILE A 151 2.20 -1.41 -11.62
CA ILE A 151 1.92 -2.49 -10.68
C ILE A 151 1.08 -1.95 -9.52
N TYR A 152 -0.07 -2.58 -9.23
CA TYR A 152 -0.87 -2.31 -8.04
C TYR A 152 -0.47 -3.26 -6.92
N ILE A 153 0.07 -2.71 -5.83
CA ILE A 153 0.41 -3.46 -4.61
C ILE A 153 -0.64 -3.17 -3.54
N ALA A 154 -1.45 -4.18 -3.21
CA ALA A 154 -2.40 -4.09 -2.09
C ALA A 154 -1.70 -4.45 -0.77
N ASP A 155 -1.59 -3.48 0.12
CA ASP A 155 -1.11 -3.73 1.48
C ASP A 155 -2.30 -4.11 2.37
N GLU A 156 -2.53 -5.40 2.48
CA GLU A 156 -3.57 -6.00 3.30
C GLU A 156 -3.06 -6.53 4.65
N VAL A 157 -1.98 -5.98 5.15
CA VAL A 157 -1.42 -6.37 6.47
C VAL A 157 -2.46 -6.25 7.59
N VAL A 158 -3.43 -5.35 7.46
CA VAL A 158 -4.52 -5.18 8.44
C VAL A 158 -5.86 -5.70 7.92
N THR A 159 -6.16 -5.55 6.65
CA THR A 159 -7.49 -5.84 6.08
C THR A 159 -7.72 -7.31 5.75
N ALA A 160 -6.65 -8.11 5.58
CA ALA A 160 -6.74 -9.55 5.32
C ALA A 160 -7.21 -10.36 6.54
N PHE A 161 -7.43 -11.63 6.31
CA PHE A 161 -7.79 -12.67 7.30
C PHE A 161 -9.07 -12.33 8.07
N CYS A 162 -10.14 -12.15 7.31
CA CYS A 162 -11.51 -11.92 7.78
C CYS A 162 -11.73 -10.60 8.54
N ARG A 163 -10.79 -9.64 8.51
CA ARG A 163 -10.99 -8.34 9.14
C ARG A 163 -12.23 -7.60 8.60
N LEU A 164 -12.49 -7.75 7.29
CA LEU A 164 -13.66 -7.19 6.61
C LEU A 164 -14.65 -8.28 6.13
N GLY A 165 -14.62 -9.47 6.74
CA GLY A 165 -15.53 -10.58 6.44
C GLY A 165 -15.05 -11.55 5.37
N TYR A 166 -13.95 -11.26 4.68
CA TYR A 166 -13.36 -12.11 3.63
C TYR A 166 -11.89 -12.38 3.90
N TRP A 167 -11.33 -13.44 3.30
CA TRP A 167 -9.90 -13.75 3.44
C TRP A 167 -9.01 -12.58 3.03
N PHE A 168 -9.34 -11.94 1.90
CA PHE A 168 -8.73 -10.71 1.42
C PHE A 168 -9.81 -9.71 1.05
N ALA A 169 -9.58 -8.45 1.33
CA ALA A 169 -10.55 -7.40 1.08
C ALA A 169 -10.54 -6.92 -0.38
N SER A 170 -9.40 -7.01 -1.07
CA SER A 170 -9.20 -6.43 -2.40
C SER A 170 -10.28 -6.84 -3.38
N GLU A 171 -10.53 -8.13 -3.58
CA GLU A 171 -11.49 -8.60 -4.57
C GLU A 171 -12.94 -8.46 -4.10
N HIS A 172 -13.24 -9.03 -2.94
CA HIS A 172 -14.64 -9.16 -2.51
C HIS A 172 -15.26 -7.87 -1.96
N VAL A 173 -14.44 -6.98 -1.37
CA VAL A 173 -14.95 -5.71 -0.82
C VAL A 173 -14.76 -4.56 -1.80
N PHE A 174 -13.63 -4.53 -2.50
CA PHE A 174 -13.25 -3.39 -3.33
C PHE A 174 -13.23 -3.67 -4.83
N GLY A 175 -13.49 -4.90 -5.27
CA GLY A 175 -13.53 -5.28 -6.69
C GLY A 175 -12.16 -5.23 -7.40
N ILE A 176 -11.06 -5.36 -6.65
CA ILE A 176 -9.70 -5.19 -7.15
C ILE A 176 -8.99 -6.54 -7.22
N ILE A 177 -8.38 -6.83 -8.37
CA ILE A 177 -7.40 -7.91 -8.49
C ILE A 177 -6.01 -7.27 -8.56
N PRO A 178 -5.28 -7.18 -7.44
CA PRO A 178 -3.96 -6.57 -7.41
C PRO A 178 -2.91 -7.47 -8.08
N ASP A 179 -1.77 -6.87 -8.45
CA ASP A 179 -0.63 -7.64 -8.98
C ASP A 179 0.17 -8.29 -7.85
N ILE A 180 0.19 -7.65 -6.67
CA ILE A 180 0.83 -8.16 -5.46
C ILE A 180 -0.06 -7.87 -4.26
N ILE A 181 -0.22 -8.86 -3.37
CA ILE A 181 -0.83 -8.69 -2.05
C ILE A 181 0.24 -8.84 -0.98
N ILE A 182 0.26 -7.92 -0.03
CA ILE A 182 1.09 -8.00 1.16
C ILE A 182 0.19 -8.28 2.35
N PHE A 183 0.56 -9.27 3.16
CA PHE A 183 -0.17 -9.62 4.36
C PHE A 183 0.75 -10.07 5.50
N ALA A 184 0.27 -9.93 6.73
CA ALA A 184 0.96 -10.33 7.95
C ALA A 184 -0.07 -10.50 9.08
N LYS A 185 0.23 -10.07 10.29
CA LYS A 185 -0.67 -10.02 11.47
C LYS A 185 -1.67 -11.18 11.57
N GLY A 186 -2.80 -11.07 10.89
CA GLY A 186 -3.90 -12.03 10.95
C GLY A 186 -3.56 -13.44 10.49
N ILE A 187 -2.55 -13.62 9.64
CA ILE A 187 -2.15 -14.95 9.14
C ILE A 187 -1.78 -15.93 10.26
N THR A 188 -1.32 -15.42 11.40
CA THR A 188 -0.87 -16.24 12.54
C THR A 188 -1.92 -16.34 13.63
N SER A 189 -3.09 -15.74 13.46
CA SER A 189 -4.16 -15.73 14.46
C SER A 189 -3.71 -15.27 15.85
N GLY A 190 -2.76 -14.32 15.90
CA GLY A 190 -2.21 -13.79 17.14
C GLY A 190 -0.98 -14.56 17.68
N TYR A 191 -0.64 -15.71 17.11
CA TYR A 191 0.63 -16.35 17.40
C TYR A 191 1.75 -15.65 16.62
N CYS A 192 2.82 -15.33 17.30
CA CYS A 192 3.95 -14.65 16.66
C CYS A 192 4.73 -15.62 15.78
N LEU A 193 4.83 -15.34 14.47
CA LEU A 193 5.80 -16.01 13.60
C LEU A 193 7.24 -15.58 13.91
N LEU A 194 7.38 -14.48 14.65
CA LEU A 194 8.65 -13.81 14.89
C LEU A 194 8.70 -13.26 16.29
N TYR A 195 9.52 -13.87 17.09
CA TYR A 195 9.98 -13.30 18.34
C TYR A 195 11.42 -12.83 18.15
N THR A 196 11.62 -11.53 18.09
CA THR A 196 12.98 -10.98 18.00
C THR A 196 13.43 -10.24 19.25
N SER A 197 12.50 -9.89 20.14
CA SER A 197 12.82 -9.40 21.49
C SER A 197 11.56 -9.37 22.37
N PRO A 198 11.69 -9.54 23.68
CA PRO A 198 10.57 -9.29 24.60
C PRO A 198 10.14 -7.82 24.46
N SER A 199 8.83 -7.58 24.57
CA SER A 199 8.31 -6.23 24.70
C SER A 199 8.92 -5.54 25.91
N PRO A 200 9.24 -4.23 25.87
CA PRO A 200 9.65 -3.50 27.06
C PRO A 200 8.66 -3.59 28.24
N ARG A 201 7.43 -4.01 27.97
CA ARG A 201 6.39 -4.25 28.98
C ARG A 201 6.44 -5.66 29.60
N ASP A 202 7.15 -6.60 28.98
CA ASP A 202 7.23 -7.98 29.47
C ASP A 202 8.34 -8.14 30.52
N GLY A 203 9.08 -7.09 30.82
CA GLY A 203 10.17 -7.05 31.82
C GLY A 203 9.82 -6.40 33.14
N ASP A 204 8.60 -5.93 33.32
CA ASP A 204 8.16 -5.20 34.54
C ASP A 204 7.40 -6.09 35.55
N GLU A 205 7.54 -7.42 35.43
CA GLU A 205 7.04 -8.36 36.45
C GLU A 205 8.16 -8.79 37.42
#